data_48ab76d98159503b2bf28d9bdd2ec51d
#
_entry.id   48ab76d98159503b2bf28d9bdd2ec51d
#
_cell.length_a   1.000
_cell.length_b   1.000
_cell.length_c   1.000
_cell.angle_alpha   90.00
_cell.angle_beta   90.00
_cell.angle_gamma   90.00
#
_symmetry.space_group_name_H-M   'P 1'
#
loop_
_entity.id
_entity.type
_entity.pdbx_description
1 polymer ?
#
loop_
_entity_poly.entity_id
_entity_poly.type
_entity_poly.pdbx_seq_one_letter_code
_entity_poly.pdbx_strand_id
1 'polypeptide(L)'
;FFCCGNWYQPVPDGGFGVYWQQRPSALRHSVERGRRRLSHAGAWRIDIHTGDAAGLDVALAAYQTVYAQSWKQPEPCPGFMPGLVHTAAHEGWLRLGVLWLGDQPLAAQVWLVHGGKANIYKLAYVKGQDRLSPGSILTAALMEHVMDVDGVQEVDFLSGDDAYKRDWMAQRRERVG
;
A
#
# COMPACT_ATOMS: atom_id res chain seq x y z
N PHE A 1 -16.42 -8.00 -23.45
CA PHE A 1 -17.32 -7.58 -22.35
C PHE A 1 -16.54 -6.73 -21.34
N PHE A 2 -17.21 -5.71 -20.76
CA PHE A 2 -16.65 -4.95 -19.63
C PHE A 2 -16.42 -5.89 -18.44
N CYS A 3 -15.19 -5.88 -17.91
CA CYS A 3 -14.80 -6.69 -16.76
C CYS A 3 -14.81 -5.84 -15.47
N CYS A 4 -14.02 -4.77 -15.45
CA CYS A 4 -13.90 -3.91 -14.26
C CYS A 4 -13.26 -2.57 -14.61
N GLY A 5 -13.52 -1.56 -13.77
CA GLY A 5 -12.75 -0.34 -13.74
C GLY A 5 -11.37 -0.58 -13.14
N ASN A 6 -10.36 0.12 -13.64
CA ASN A 6 -8.99 0.06 -13.16
C ASN A 6 -8.42 1.49 -13.04
N TRP A 7 -8.07 1.87 -11.83
CA TRP A 7 -7.42 3.14 -11.53
C TRP A 7 -5.91 2.99 -11.55
N TYR A 8 -5.23 3.90 -12.23
CA TYR A 8 -3.77 3.89 -12.35
C TYR A 8 -3.18 5.29 -12.40
N GLN A 9 -1.89 5.38 -12.11
CA GLN A 9 -1.12 6.61 -12.06
C GLN A 9 0.15 6.46 -12.89
N PRO A 10 0.27 7.11 -14.05
CA PRO A 10 1.58 7.34 -14.68
C PRO A 10 2.43 8.19 -13.74
N VAL A 11 3.66 7.77 -13.50
CA VAL A 11 4.58 8.53 -12.63
C VAL A 11 5.04 9.79 -13.37
N PRO A 12 4.82 10.99 -12.79
CA PRO A 12 5.23 12.22 -13.43
C PRO A 12 6.75 12.42 -13.39
N ASP A 13 7.28 13.17 -14.33
CA ASP A 13 8.64 13.69 -14.23
C ASP A 13 8.79 14.48 -12.93
N GLY A 14 9.83 14.14 -12.13
CA GLY A 14 10.03 14.69 -10.78
C GLY A 14 9.46 13.83 -9.65
N GLY A 15 8.95 12.62 -9.98
CA GLY A 15 8.65 11.57 -9.01
C GLY A 15 7.54 11.89 -8.03
N PHE A 16 7.69 11.35 -6.81
CA PHE A 16 6.66 11.47 -5.77
C PHE A 16 6.34 12.91 -5.37
N GLY A 17 7.32 13.79 -5.30
CA GLY A 17 7.09 15.19 -4.92
C GLY A 17 6.08 15.91 -5.82
N VAL A 18 6.22 15.74 -7.14
CA VAL A 18 5.30 16.30 -8.14
C VAL A 18 3.94 15.59 -8.06
N TYR A 19 3.94 14.26 -8.01
CA TYR A 19 2.73 13.47 -7.83
C TYR A 19 1.94 13.92 -6.61
N TRP A 20 2.59 14.07 -5.45
CA TRP A 20 1.93 14.40 -4.19
C TRP A 20 1.27 15.79 -4.21
N GLN A 21 1.92 16.76 -4.83
CA GLN A 21 1.34 18.10 -4.98
C GLN A 21 0.06 18.13 -5.83
N GLN A 22 -0.08 17.19 -6.77
CA GLN A 22 -1.26 17.05 -7.61
C GLN A 22 -2.43 16.33 -6.92
N ARG A 23 -2.20 15.74 -5.75
CA ARG A 23 -3.28 15.03 -5.02
C ARG A 23 -4.23 16.01 -4.35
N PRO A 24 -5.50 15.60 -4.12
CA PRO A 24 -6.48 16.42 -3.41
C PRO A 24 -5.93 16.89 -2.07
N SER A 25 -6.16 18.17 -1.73
CA SER A 25 -5.71 18.74 -0.46
C SER A 25 -6.28 17.99 0.75
N ALA A 26 -7.51 17.49 0.63
CA ALA A 26 -8.15 16.68 1.68
C ALA A 26 -7.34 15.41 2.00
N LEU A 27 -6.83 14.71 0.97
CA LEU A 27 -5.98 13.52 1.15
C LEU A 27 -4.66 13.90 1.82
N ARG A 28 -3.97 14.94 1.32
CA ARG A 28 -2.70 15.42 1.86
C ARG A 28 -2.82 15.84 3.32
N HIS A 29 -3.85 16.62 3.65
CA HIS A 29 -4.14 17.02 5.03
C HIS A 29 -4.53 15.85 5.94
N SER A 30 -5.20 14.82 5.39
CA SER A 30 -5.51 13.61 6.16
C SER A 30 -4.24 12.86 6.57
N VAL A 31 -3.30 12.68 5.63
CA VAL A 31 -2.00 12.05 5.90
C VAL A 31 -1.19 12.84 6.93
N GLU A 32 -1.10 14.17 6.78
CA GLU A 32 -0.37 15.03 7.72
C GLU A 32 -0.98 14.99 9.14
N ARG A 33 -2.30 15.09 9.24
CA ARG A 33 -2.99 15.00 10.53
C ARG A 33 -2.80 13.65 11.18
N GLY A 34 -2.87 12.57 10.37
CA GLY A 34 -2.62 11.22 10.84
C GLY A 34 -1.20 11.05 11.40
N ARG A 35 -0.19 11.51 10.68
CA ARG A 35 1.22 11.49 11.13
C ARG A 35 1.40 12.23 12.47
N ARG A 36 0.82 13.44 12.60
CA ARG A 36 0.86 14.18 13.86
C ARG A 36 0.19 13.41 15.01
N ARG A 37 -0.97 12.80 14.76
CA ARG A 37 -1.68 12.01 15.78
C ARG A 37 -0.91 10.76 16.19
N LEU A 38 -0.26 10.06 15.23
CA LEU A 38 0.63 8.95 15.54
C LEU A 38 1.79 9.39 16.42
N SER A 39 2.43 10.52 16.11
CA SER A 39 3.54 11.07 16.92
C SER A 39 3.11 11.46 18.34
N HIS A 40 1.85 11.88 18.53
CA HIS A 40 1.29 12.12 19.86
C HIS A 40 0.90 10.82 20.59
N ALA A 41 0.56 9.76 19.87
CA ALA A 41 0.17 8.47 20.45
C ALA A 41 1.38 7.64 20.91
N GLY A 42 2.56 7.85 20.32
CA GLY A 42 3.77 7.13 20.70
C GLY A 42 4.80 7.07 19.57
N ALA A 43 5.85 6.29 19.79
CA ALA A 43 6.82 5.99 18.76
C ALA A 43 6.18 5.17 17.64
N TRP A 44 6.35 5.60 16.40
CA TRP A 44 5.83 4.91 15.24
C TRP A 44 6.88 4.82 14.13
N ARG A 45 6.75 3.82 13.27
CA ARG A 45 7.65 3.61 12.13
C ARG A 45 6.92 2.93 10.97
N ILE A 46 7.50 3.02 9.80
CA ILE A 46 7.13 2.24 8.61
C ILE A 46 8.34 1.43 8.19
N ASP A 47 8.12 0.12 8.05
CA ASP A 47 9.09 -0.79 7.48
C ASP A 47 8.61 -1.22 6.10
N ILE A 48 9.49 -1.21 5.10
CA ILE A 48 9.21 -1.68 3.74
C ILE A 48 10.21 -2.80 3.40
N HIS A 49 9.68 -4.00 3.24
CA HIS A 49 10.47 -5.20 2.91
C HIS A 49 10.42 -5.43 1.40
N THR A 50 11.59 -5.53 0.78
CA THR A 50 11.75 -5.59 -0.70
C THR A 50 12.34 -6.90 -1.19
N GLY A 51 12.76 -7.78 -0.30
CA GLY A 51 13.41 -9.04 -0.64
C GLY A 51 13.37 -10.04 0.51
N ASP A 52 14.04 -11.17 0.28
CA ASP A 52 14.14 -12.28 1.25
C ASP A 52 15.24 -11.96 2.28
N ALA A 53 14.91 -11.06 3.20
CA ALA A 53 15.81 -10.58 4.25
C ALA A 53 15.27 -10.91 5.64
N ALA A 54 16.17 -10.83 6.64
CA ALA A 54 15.78 -10.96 8.03
C ALA A 54 14.63 -9.98 8.37
N GLY A 55 13.58 -10.52 8.98
CA GLY A 55 12.37 -9.74 9.33
C GLY A 55 11.18 -9.91 8.38
N LEU A 56 11.34 -10.59 7.23
CA LEU A 56 10.23 -10.84 6.31
C LEU A 56 9.09 -11.63 6.98
N ASP A 57 9.42 -12.67 7.75
CA ASP A 57 8.41 -13.46 8.47
C ASP A 57 7.68 -12.66 9.53
N VAL A 58 8.37 -11.75 10.21
CA VAL A 58 7.75 -10.81 11.17
C VAL A 58 6.80 -9.87 10.45
N ALA A 59 7.19 -9.33 9.30
CA ALA A 59 6.34 -8.46 8.49
C ALA A 59 5.13 -9.20 7.91
N LEU A 60 5.31 -10.46 7.48
CA LEU A 60 4.22 -11.31 7.04
C LEU A 60 3.22 -11.63 8.16
N ALA A 61 3.71 -11.96 9.36
CA ALA A 61 2.88 -12.15 10.53
C ALA A 61 2.11 -10.87 10.92
N ALA A 62 2.76 -9.71 10.82
CA ALA A 62 2.10 -8.41 11.01
C ALA A 62 1.00 -8.17 9.97
N TYR A 63 1.26 -8.45 8.68
CA TYR A 63 0.25 -8.38 7.63
C TYR A 63 -0.97 -9.25 7.95
N GLN A 64 -0.74 -10.51 8.33
CA GLN A 64 -1.82 -11.44 8.68
C GLN A 64 -2.63 -10.93 9.89
N THR A 65 -1.96 -10.39 10.91
CA THR A 65 -2.59 -9.79 12.08
C THR A 65 -3.48 -8.61 11.72
N VAL A 66 -2.95 -7.66 10.94
CA VAL A 66 -3.70 -6.49 10.47
C VAL A 66 -4.87 -6.92 9.60
N TYR A 67 -4.67 -7.87 8.69
CA TYR A 67 -5.71 -8.34 7.79
C TYR A 67 -6.88 -8.98 8.57
N ALA A 68 -6.59 -9.82 9.56
CA ALA A 68 -7.58 -10.45 10.43
C ALA A 68 -8.37 -9.44 11.28
N GLN A 69 -7.75 -8.30 11.65
CA GLN A 69 -8.38 -7.22 12.43
C GLN A 69 -9.03 -6.14 11.54
N SER A 70 -8.99 -6.28 10.22
CA SER A 70 -9.59 -5.33 9.28
C SER A 70 -11.07 -5.65 9.01
N TRP A 71 -11.67 -4.88 8.10
CA TRP A 71 -13.04 -5.13 7.61
C TRP A 71 -13.14 -6.21 6.53
N LYS A 72 -12.00 -6.75 6.12
CA LYS A 72 -11.93 -7.68 4.98
C LYS A 72 -12.38 -9.09 5.38
N GLN A 73 -12.92 -9.81 4.40
CA GLN A 73 -13.23 -11.22 4.58
C GLN A 73 -11.93 -12.03 4.67
N PRO A 74 -11.92 -13.12 5.47
CA PRO A 74 -10.77 -14.03 5.52
C PRO A 74 -10.36 -14.51 4.12
N GLU A 75 -9.05 -14.69 3.93
CA GLU A 75 -8.54 -15.25 2.68
C GLU A 75 -9.03 -16.70 2.53
N PRO A 76 -9.59 -17.07 1.36
CA PRO A 76 -10.13 -18.42 1.16
C PRO A 76 -9.04 -19.52 1.18
N CYS A 77 -7.79 -19.15 0.87
CA CYS A 77 -6.63 -20.04 0.87
C CYS A 77 -5.56 -19.49 1.82
N PRO A 78 -5.48 -19.93 3.08
CA PRO A 78 -4.56 -19.36 4.08
C PRO A 78 -3.07 -19.43 3.68
N GLY A 79 -2.68 -20.45 2.91
CA GLY A 79 -1.30 -20.62 2.43
C GLY A 79 -0.94 -19.74 1.23
N PHE A 80 -1.92 -19.12 0.56
CA PHE A 80 -1.66 -18.35 -0.66
C PHE A 80 -0.82 -17.11 -0.42
N MET A 81 -1.21 -16.27 0.54
CA MET A 81 -0.46 -15.02 0.81
C MET A 81 0.96 -15.27 1.32
N PRO A 82 1.22 -16.20 2.25
CA PRO A 82 2.59 -16.58 2.59
C PRO A 82 3.42 -17.01 1.38
N GLY A 83 2.90 -17.92 0.56
CA GLY A 83 3.58 -18.39 -0.65
C GLY A 83 3.87 -17.25 -1.64
N LEU A 84 2.90 -16.37 -1.88
CA LEU A 84 3.07 -15.20 -2.75
C LEU A 84 4.15 -14.26 -2.22
N VAL A 85 4.13 -13.94 -0.93
CA VAL A 85 5.10 -13.02 -0.30
C VAL A 85 6.51 -13.57 -0.41
N HIS A 86 6.74 -14.83 -0.08
CA HIS A 86 8.07 -15.46 -0.20
C HIS A 86 8.53 -15.54 -1.66
N THR A 87 7.66 -15.95 -2.58
CA THR A 87 8.01 -15.98 -4.02
C THR A 87 8.34 -14.59 -4.53
N ALA A 88 7.50 -13.58 -4.23
CA ALA A 88 7.73 -12.22 -4.66
C ALA A 88 8.99 -11.60 -4.03
N ALA A 89 9.33 -11.96 -2.79
CA ALA A 89 10.57 -11.57 -2.14
C ALA A 89 11.78 -12.15 -2.84
N HIS A 90 11.75 -13.45 -3.14
CA HIS A 90 12.82 -14.15 -3.85
C HIS A 90 13.08 -13.56 -5.25
N GLU A 91 12.00 -13.24 -5.98
CA GLU A 91 12.07 -12.64 -7.31
C GLU A 91 12.35 -11.13 -7.30
N GLY A 92 12.45 -10.49 -6.13
CA GLY A 92 12.68 -9.05 -6.00
C GLY A 92 11.45 -8.18 -6.32
N TRP A 93 10.27 -8.77 -6.47
CA TRP A 93 9.03 -8.05 -6.80
C TRP A 93 8.30 -7.50 -5.59
N LEU A 94 8.60 -7.99 -4.39
CA LEU A 94 7.87 -7.64 -3.18
C LEU A 94 8.13 -6.20 -2.73
N ARG A 95 7.05 -5.50 -2.34
CA ARG A 95 7.08 -4.32 -1.47
C ARG A 95 6.01 -4.54 -0.40
N LEU A 96 6.41 -5.14 0.72
CA LEU A 96 5.56 -5.35 1.89
C LEU A 96 5.81 -4.21 2.88
N GLY A 97 4.86 -3.28 2.95
CA GLY A 97 4.89 -2.19 3.91
C GLY A 97 4.10 -2.53 5.17
N VAL A 98 4.65 -2.19 6.33
CA VAL A 98 3.97 -2.27 7.63
C VAL A 98 4.16 -0.96 8.39
N LEU A 99 3.06 -0.38 8.86
CA LEU A 99 3.07 0.76 9.76
C LEU A 99 2.85 0.27 11.19
N TRP A 100 3.78 0.62 12.07
CA TRP A 100 3.80 0.25 13.46
C TRP A 100 3.57 1.44 14.38
N LEU A 101 2.85 1.22 15.48
CA LEU A 101 2.81 2.11 16.64
C LEU A 101 3.35 1.31 17.85
N GLY A 102 4.56 1.64 18.29
CA GLY A 102 5.32 0.74 19.16
C GLY A 102 5.52 -0.62 18.49
N ASP A 103 5.08 -1.69 19.15
CA ASP A 103 5.14 -3.06 18.63
C ASP A 103 3.83 -3.54 18.00
N GLN A 104 2.83 -2.65 17.86
CA GLN A 104 1.55 -2.99 17.26
C GLN A 104 1.49 -2.58 15.80
N PRO A 105 1.24 -3.52 14.86
CA PRO A 105 1.02 -3.18 13.47
C PRO A 105 -0.38 -2.59 13.29
N LEU A 106 -0.48 -1.41 12.69
CA LEU A 106 -1.75 -0.72 12.45
C LEU A 106 -2.23 -0.80 11.01
N ALA A 107 -1.31 -0.90 10.06
CA ALA A 107 -1.62 -1.07 8.65
C ALA A 107 -0.55 -1.93 7.98
N ALA A 108 -0.96 -2.70 6.98
CA ALA A 108 -0.04 -3.48 6.16
C ALA A 108 -0.53 -3.53 4.71
N GLN A 109 0.41 -3.49 3.77
CA GLN A 109 0.12 -3.52 2.35
C GLN A 109 1.15 -4.37 1.60
N VAL A 110 0.68 -5.20 0.68
CA VAL A 110 1.50 -5.99 -0.24
C VAL A 110 1.37 -5.39 -1.62
N TRP A 111 2.46 -4.88 -2.16
CA TRP A 111 2.58 -4.40 -3.52
C TRP A 111 3.56 -5.27 -4.28
N LEU A 112 3.34 -5.40 -5.59
CA LEU A 112 4.18 -6.19 -6.49
C LEU A 112 4.76 -5.26 -7.56
N VAL A 113 6.09 -5.15 -7.60
CA VAL A 113 6.82 -4.33 -8.58
C VAL A 113 7.47 -5.23 -9.60
N HIS A 114 7.05 -5.09 -10.86
CA HIS A 114 7.62 -5.83 -11.99
C HIS A 114 7.41 -5.07 -13.30
N GLY A 115 8.39 -5.11 -14.19
CA GLY A 115 8.28 -4.53 -15.53
C GLY A 115 7.96 -3.03 -15.54
N GLY A 116 8.55 -2.25 -14.62
CA GLY A 116 8.32 -0.81 -14.50
C GLY A 116 6.96 -0.42 -13.90
N LYS A 117 6.23 -1.39 -13.32
CA LYS A 117 4.93 -1.16 -12.67
C LYS A 117 4.93 -1.58 -11.22
N ALA A 118 4.27 -0.79 -10.39
CA ALA A 118 3.90 -1.16 -9.03
C ALA A 118 2.41 -1.47 -8.96
N ASN A 119 2.06 -2.69 -8.60
CA ASN A 119 0.68 -3.15 -8.47
C ASN A 119 0.30 -3.18 -7.00
N ILE A 120 -0.73 -2.43 -6.60
CA ILE A 120 -1.27 -2.44 -5.24
C ILE A 120 -2.15 -3.67 -5.08
N TYR A 121 -1.56 -4.76 -4.58
CA TYR A 121 -2.22 -6.05 -4.58
C TYR A 121 -3.17 -6.24 -3.40
N LYS A 122 -2.68 -5.97 -2.19
CA LYS A 122 -3.48 -6.04 -0.96
C LYS A 122 -3.17 -4.86 -0.06
N LEU A 123 -4.21 -4.31 0.54
CA LEU A 123 -4.08 -3.29 1.57
C LEU A 123 -5.08 -3.55 2.69
N ALA A 124 -4.66 -3.32 3.92
CA ALA A 124 -5.50 -3.42 5.11
C ALA A 124 -4.99 -2.51 6.21
N TYR A 125 -5.89 -2.11 7.10
CA TYR A 125 -5.56 -1.48 8.38
C TYR A 125 -6.53 -1.97 9.47
N VAL A 126 -6.11 -1.85 10.72
CA VAL A 126 -6.89 -2.29 11.88
C VAL A 126 -8.16 -1.46 12.00
N LYS A 127 -9.31 -2.13 12.09
CA LYS A 127 -10.63 -1.48 12.24
C LYS A 127 -10.67 -0.62 13.51
N GLY A 128 -11.29 0.55 13.40
CA GLY A 128 -11.38 1.50 14.51
C GLY A 128 -10.19 2.46 14.64
N GLN A 129 -9.16 2.32 13.82
CA GLN A 129 -7.98 3.20 13.79
C GLN A 129 -8.07 4.31 12.73
N ASP A 130 -9.26 4.55 12.18
CA ASP A 130 -9.51 5.52 11.09
C ASP A 130 -9.01 6.93 11.43
N ARG A 131 -9.10 7.33 12.70
CA ARG A 131 -8.64 8.66 13.18
C ARG A 131 -7.15 8.88 12.98
N LEU A 132 -6.35 7.81 12.94
CA LEU A 132 -4.90 7.86 12.70
C LEU A 132 -4.56 7.80 11.21
N SER A 133 -5.52 7.51 10.33
CA SER A 133 -5.34 7.36 8.88
C SER A 133 -4.18 6.42 8.49
N PRO A 134 -4.00 5.25 9.15
CA PRO A 134 -2.79 4.45 8.99
C PRO A 134 -2.66 3.88 7.58
N GLY A 135 -3.77 3.51 6.95
CA GLY A 135 -3.77 3.04 5.56
C GLY A 135 -3.27 4.11 4.57
N SER A 136 -3.76 5.34 4.71
CA SER A 136 -3.33 6.45 3.83
C SER A 136 -1.87 6.84 4.04
N ILE A 137 -1.40 6.84 5.29
CA ILE A 137 0.00 7.12 5.61
C ILE A 137 0.91 6.08 4.97
N LEU A 138 0.56 4.80 5.08
CA LEU A 138 1.33 3.70 4.51
C LEU A 138 1.28 3.73 2.96
N THR A 139 0.11 4.02 2.37
CA THR A 139 0.00 4.17 0.91
C THR A 139 0.91 5.30 0.42
N ALA A 140 0.94 6.46 1.10
CA ALA A 140 1.81 7.57 0.71
C ALA A 140 3.30 7.18 0.78
N ALA A 141 3.71 6.44 1.81
CA ALA A 141 5.10 5.98 1.95
C ALA A 141 5.49 4.96 0.87
N LEU A 142 4.59 4.03 0.52
CA LEU A 142 4.82 3.07 -0.56
C LEU A 142 4.83 3.74 -1.94
N MET A 143 3.96 4.75 -2.18
CA MET A 143 4.00 5.58 -3.39
C MET A 143 5.36 6.26 -3.55
N GLU A 144 5.86 6.90 -2.47
CA GLU A 144 7.18 7.53 -2.47
C GLU A 144 8.28 6.53 -2.78
N HIS A 145 8.26 5.37 -2.13
CA HIS A 145 9.25 4.32 -2.34
C HIS A 145 9.25 3.82 -3.80
N VAL A 146 8.10 3.46 -4.35
CA VAL A 146 8.07 2.90 -5.71
C VAL A 146 8.38 3.92 -6.80
N MET A 147 8.04 5.19 -6.59
CA MET A 147 8.33 6.26 -7.54
C MET A 147 9.79 6.70 -7.49
N ASP A 148 10.35 6.93 -6.30
CA ASP A 148 11.65 7.59 -6.13
C ASP A 148 12.80 6.60 -5.89
N VAL A 149 12.53 5.41 -5.33
CA VAL A 149 13.55 4.38 -5.10
C VAL A 149 13.51 3.33 -6.20
N ASP A 150 12.33 2.77 -6.52
CA ASP A 150 12.21 1.75 -7.57
C ASP A 150 12.18 2.33 -8.98
N GLY A 151 11.83 3.61 -9.14
CA GLY A 151 11.78 4.28 -10.43
C GLY A 151 10.73 3.69 -11.37
N VAL A 152 9.57 3.25 -10.83
CA VAL A 152 8.50 2.70 -11.66
C VAL A 152 7.89 3.78 -12.57
N GLN A 153 7.32 3.37 -13.69
CA GLN A 153 6.68 4.25 -14.66
C GLN A 153 5.17 4.38 -14.42
N GLU A 154 4.57 3.39 -13.78
CA GLU A 154 3.13 3.33 -13.50
C GLU A 154 2.86 2.69 -12.13
N VAL A 155 1.90 3.23 -11.39
CA VAL A 155 1.30 2.58 -10.22
C VAL A 155 -0.14 2.21 -10.56
N ASP A 156 -0.54 0.97 -10.26
CA ASP A 156 -1.81 0.37 -10.67
C ASP A 156 -2.58 -0.18 -9.45
N PHE A 157 -3.83 0.24 -9.27
CA PHE A 157 -4.72 -0.26 -8.21
C PHE A 157 -5.42 -1.57 -8.55
N LEU A 158 -5.07 -2.19 -9.67
CA LEU A 158 -5.69 -3.42 -10.16
C LEU A 158 -7.22 -3.30 -10.33
N SER A 159 -7.94 -4.36 -10.01
CA SER A 159 -9.39 -4.42 -10.20
C SER A 159 -10.15 -3.59 -9.17
N GLY A 160 -11.31 -3.09 -9.57
CA GLY A 160 -12.27 -2.41 -8.69
C GLY A 160 -12.32 -0.91 -8.89
N ASP A 161 -13.52 -0.37 -8.72
CA ASP A 161 -13.86 1.03 -8.98
C ASP A 161 -14.24 1.79 -7.69
N ASP A 162 -13.57 1.43 -6.58
CA ASP A 162 -13.80 2.05 -5.28
C ASP A 162 -13.52 3.56 -5.35
N ALA A 163 -14.45 4.37 -4.83
CA ALA A 163 -14.40 5.82 -4.95
C ALA A 163 -13.12 6.47 -4.40
N TYR A 164 -12.50 5.89 -3.35
CA TYR A 164 -11.28 6.43 -2.77
C TYR A 164 -10.06 6.34 -3.71
N LYS A 165 -10.07 5.43 -4.69
CA LYS A 165 -8.94 5.23 -5.62
C LYS A 165 -8.69 6.46 -6.49
N ARG A 166 -9.73 7.24 -6.83
CA ARG A 166 -9.62 8.48 -7.58
C ARG A 166 -8.80 9.57 -6.87
N ASP A 167 -8.73 9.52 -5.53
CA ASP A 167 -7.93 10.49 -4.78
C ASP A 167 -6.43 10.22 -4.91
N TRP A 168 -6.07 8.96 -5.20
CA TRP A 168 -4.70 8.51 -5.39
C TRP A 168 -4.25 8.47 -6.85
N MET A 169 -5.17 8.24 -7.79
CA MET A 169 -4.88 7.98 -9.19
C MET A 169 -5.45 9.06 -10.09
N ALA A 170 -4.67 9.47 -11.10
CA ALA A 170 -5.10 10.49 -12.06
C ALA A 170 -5.92 9.91 -13.20
N GLN A 171 -5.80 8.62 -13.49
CA GLN A 171 -6.40 8.01 -14.67
C GLN A 171 -7.19 6.75 -14.33
N ARG A 172 -8.20 6.51 -15.15
CA ARG A 172 -9.05 5.32 -15.07
C ARG A 172 -9.19 4.73 -16.48
N ARG A 173 -9.04 3.42 -16.57
CA ARG A 173 -9.28 2.65 -17.81
C ARG A 173 -10.29 1.53 -17.53
N GLU A 174 -10.95 1.08 -18.59
CA GLU A 174 -11.79 -0.11 -18.54
C GLU A 174 -10.97 -1.33 -18.95
N ARG A 175 -11.09 -2.39 -18.18
CA ARG A 175 -10.58 -3.68 -18.57
C ARG A 175 -11.69 -4.48 -19.22
N VAL A 176 -11.39 -5.04 -20.38
CA VAL A 176 -12.28 -5.93 -21.13
C VAL A 176 -11.68 -7.33 -21.13
N GLY A 177 -12.53 -8.34 -21.05
CA GLY A 177 -12.16 -9.75 -21.13
C GLY A 177 -12.97 -10.47 -22.20
#